data_178fe0367f0e3be13393865ef1627e9f
#
_entry.id   178fe0367f0e3be13393865ef1627e9f
#
_cell.length_a   1.000
_cell.length_b   1.000
_cell.length_c   1.000
_cell.angle_alpha   90.00
_cell.angle_beta   90.00
_cell.angle_gamma   90.00
#
_symmetry.space_group_name_H-M   'P 1'
#
loop_
_entity.id
_entity.type
_entity.pdbx_description
1 polymer ?
#
loop_
_entity_poly.entity_id
_entity_poly.type
_entity_poly.pdbx_seq_one_letter_code
_entity_poly.pdbx_strand_id
1 'polypeptide(L)'
;HTPEALETPGTDLHHPAFYENANDVYPDRELNAYEINHVISTHFNDVRLKNFIEFRHWDSLPVARAERLTEIIGSLFYDPANRERLESYFGGIREEDVLEAKANLQARGHQAAPYGNSLEFWQEFLGLEGVLADEPGDPKHPDVFQK
;
A
#
# COMPACT_ATOMS: atom_id res chain seq x y z
N HIS A 1 -10.95 1.49 -8.25
CA HIS A 1 -10.21 2.47 -9.03
C HIS A 1 -11.17 3.30 -9.85
N THR A 2 -11.26 4.60 -9.57
CA THR A 2 -11.81 5.54 -10.52
C THR A 2 -10.74 5.70 -11.59
N PRO A 3 -11.05 5.39 -12.84
CA PRO A 3 -10.08 5.56 -13.90
C PRO A 3 -9.84 7.04 -14.11
N GLU A 4 -8.60 7.39 -14.03
CA GLU A 4 -8.17 8.74 -14.30
C GLU A 4 -7.88 8.89 -15.79
N ALA A 5 -8.23 10.03 -16.32
CA ALA A 5 -7.90 10.37 -17.69
C ALA A 5 -6.44 10.80 -17.76
N LEU A 6 -5.74 10.37 -18.81
CA LEU A 6 -4.45 10.94 -19.16
C LEU A 6 -4.67 12.33 -19.78
N GLU A 7 -4.09 13.35 -19.16
CA GLU A 7 -4.13 14.70 -19.69
C GLU A 7 -3.00 14.90 -20.70
N THR A 8 -3.33 15.43 -21.86
CA THR A 8 -2.32 15.87 -22.82
C THR A 8 -1.87 17.28 -22.43
N PRO A 9 -0.60 17.51 -22.06
CA PRO A 9 -0.12 18.82 -21.63
C PRO A 9 -0.42 19.93 -22.66
N GLY A 10 -1.00 21.01 -22.19
CA GLY A 10 -1.34 22.18 -23.02
C GLY A 10 -2.61 22.03 -23.86
N THR A 11 -3.41 21.00 -23.62
CA THR A 11 -4.71 20.79 -24.26
C THR A 11 -5.76 20.43 -23.20
N ASP A 12 -7.04 20.60 -23.54
CA ASP A 12 -8.17 20.12 -22.72
C ASP A 12 -8.56 18.67 -23.06
N LEU A 13 -7.69 17.93 -23.74
CA LEU A 13 -7.94 16.56 -24.16
C LEU A 13 -7.60 15.57 -23.05
N HIS A 14 -8.61 14.80 -22.65
CA HIS A 14 -8.50 13.71 -21.70
C HIS A 14 -8.63 12.38 -22.42
N HIS A 15 -7.69 11.49 -22.21
CA HIS A 15 -7.76 10.12 -22.71
C HIS A 15 -8.17 9.18 -21.60
N PRO A 16 -9.29 8.43 -21.70
CA PRO A 16 -9.66 7.45 -20.72
C PRO A 16 -8.62 6.32 -20.67
N ALA A 17 -8.01 6.12 -19.50
CA ALA A 17 -6.92 5.16 -19.30
C ALA A 17 -7.38 3.78 -18.81
N PHE A 18 -8.63 3.41 -19.08
CA PHE A 18 -9.27 2.25 -18.45
C PHE A 18 -8.71 0.89 -18.87
N TYR A 19 -8.37 0.72 -20.13
CA TYR A 19 -7.99 -0.57 -20.72
C TYR A 19 -6.86 -0.43 -21.71
N GLU A 20 -6.30 0.76 -21.80
CA GLU A 20 -5.23 1.08 -22.73
C GLU A 20 -3.92 1.23 -21.96
N ASN A 21 -2.85 0.72 -22.48
CA ASN A 21 -1.55 1.07 -21.97
C ASN A 21 -1.14 2.46 -22.50
N ALA A 22 -0.18 3.10 -21.86
CA ALA A 22 0.22 4.45 -22.24
C ALA A 22 0.75 4.57 -23.68
N ASN A 23 1.29 3.48 -24.25
CA ASN A 23 1.73 3.45 -25.64
C ASN A 23 0.56 3.42 -26.62
N ASP A 24 -0.60 2.87 -26.22
CA ASP A 24 -1.79 2.86 -27.07
C ASP A 24 -2.40 4.26 -27.17
N VAL A 25 -2.24 5.07 -26.12
CA VAL A 25 -2.68 6.47 -26.13
C VAL A 25 -1.78 7.34 -27.02
N TYR A 26 -0.50 7.03 -27.12
CA TYR A 26 0.49 7.77 -27.93
C TYR A 26 1.24 6.82 -28.87
N PRO A 27 0.56 6.27 -29.89
CA PRO A 27 1.13 5.20 -30.72
C PRO A 27 2.29 5.65 -31.63
N ASP A 28 2.37 6.94 -31.91
CA ASP A 28 3.32 7.49 -32.90
C ASP A 28 4.62 8.03 -32.28
N ARG A 29 4.77 7.99 -30.95
CA ARG A 29 5.94 8.52 -30.27
C ARG A 29 6.17 7.88 -28.90
N GLU A 30 7.39 7.97 -28.44
CA GLU A 30 7.73 7.64 -27.06
C GLU A 30 7.19 8.69 -26.08
N LEU A 31 6.85 8.24 -24.87
CA LEU A 31 6.49 9.14 -23.78
C LEU A 31 7.71 9.92 -23.31
N ASN A 32 7.55 11.21 -23.07
CA ASN A 32 8.59 12.02 -22.43
C ASN A 32 8.60 11.79 -20.89
N ALA A 33 9.65 12.29 -20.23
CA ALA A 33 9.83 12.07 -18.79
C ALA A 33 8.68 12.64 -17.93
N TYR A 34 8.04 13.73 -18.36
CA TYR A 34 6.88 14.29 -17.66
C TYR A 34 5.66 13.36 -17.77
N GLU A 35 5.38 12.86 -18.96
CA GLU A 35 4.27 11.95 -19.23
C GLU A 35 4.47 10.61 -18.49
N ILE A 36 5.70 10.08 -18.49
CA ILE A 36 6.02 8.88 -17.72
C ILE A 36 5.75 9.10 -16.22
N ASN A 37 6.22 10.21 -15.66
CA ASN A 37 5.97 10.55 -14.26
C ASN A 37 4.47 10.74 -13.98
N HIS A 38 3.73 11.34 -14.92
CA HIS A 38 2.29 11.50 -14.79
C HIS A 38 1.58 10.13 -14.77
N VAL A 39 1.86 9.25 -15.74
CA VAL A 39 1.31 7.89 -15.77
C VAL A 39 1.61 7.13 -14.48
N ILE A 40 2.86 7.16 -14.01
CA ILE A 40 3.23 6.53 -12.73
C ILE A 40 2.44 7.14 -11.56
N SER A 41 2.16 8.45 -11.59
CA SER A 41 1.44 9.14 -10.52
C SER A 41 -0.05 8.78 -10.47
N THR A 42 -0.67 8.38 -11.60
CA THR A 42 -2.08 7.99 -11.68
C THR A 42 -2.33 6.57 -11.15
N HIS A 43 -1.29 5.73 -11.04
CA HIS A 43 -1.42 4.39 -10.49
C HIS A 43 -1.45 4.43 -8.96
N PHE A 44 -2.50 3.83 -8.38
CA PHE A 44 -2.64 3.67 -6.93
C PHE A 44 -1.94 2.39 -6.46
N ASN A 45 -0.63 2.42 -6.49
CA ASN A 45 0.19 1.35 -5.92
C ASN A 45 0.28 1.51 -4.40
N ASP A 46 0.35 0.40 -3.67
CA ASP A 46 0.56 0.40 -2.21
C ASP A 46 1.92 1.02 -1.86
N VAL A 47 2.90 0.84 -2.74
CA VAL A 47 4.24 1.40 -2.62
C VAL A 47 4.63 2.04 -3.94
N ARG A 48 5.19 3.22 -3.89
CA ARG A 48 5.71 3.94 -5.05
C ARG A 48 7.16 4.34 -4.84
N LEU A 49 8.01 4.03 -5.82
CA LEU A 49 9.40 4.44 -5.82
C LEU A 49 9.55 5.78 -6.54
N LYS A 50 10.11 6.74 -5.83
CA LYS A 50 10.58 8.03 -6.36
C LYS A 50 12.07 8.17 -6.07
N ASN A 51 12.55 9.37 -5.71
CA ASN A 51 13.83 9.53 -5.01
C ASN A 51 13.77 9.09 -3.53
N PHE A 52 12.63 8.61 -3.10
CA PHE A 52 12.34 7.99 -1.82
C PHE A 52 11.27 6.90 -2.02
N ILE A 53 11.06 6.03 -1.02
CA ILE A 53 9.98 5.04 -1.02
C ILE A 53 8.77 5.68 -0.35
N GLU A 54 7.64 5.72 -1.06
CA GLU A 54 6.36 6.23 -0.58
C GLU A 54 5.41 5.07 -0.30
N PHE A 55 5.01 4.90 0.94
CA PHE A 55 3.97 3.97 1.35
C PHE A 55 2.61 4.66 1.28
N ARG A 56 1.61 4.05 0.65
CA ARG A 56 0.32 4.69 0.32
C ARG A 56 -0.91 3.91 0.77
N HIS A 57 -0.73 2.76 1.39
CA HIS A 57 -1.82 1.84 1.72
C HIS A 57 -2.35 1.97 3.16
N TRP A 58 -1.85 2.94 3.90
CA TRP A 58 -2.27 3.17 5.28
C TRP A 58 -3.63 3.86 5.35
N ASP A 59 -4.50 3.35 6.23
CA ASP A 59 -5.75 4.02 6.57
C ASP A 59 -5.51 5.22 7.48
N SER A 60 -6.55 6.05 7.63
CA SER A 60 -6.56 7.11 8.64
C SER A 60 -6.55 6.50 10.04
N LEU A 61 -5.58 6.89 10.85
CA LEU A 61 -5.41 6.41 12.21
C LEU A 61 -5.51 7.57 13.22
N PRO A 62 -5.96 7.31 14.45
CA PRO A 62 -5.76 8.26 15.56
C PRO A 62 -4.29 8.65 15.69
N VAL A 63 -4.01 9.90 16.08
CA VAL A 63 -2.65 10.47 16.08
C VAL A 63 -1.64 9.58 16.80
N ALA A 64 -1.96 9.09 17.99
CA ALA A 64 -1.07 8.25 18.78
C ALA A 64 -0.71 6.93 18.07
N ARG A 65 -1.65 6.34 17.31
CA ARG A 65 -1.39 5.15 16.51
C ARG A 65 -0.56 5.46 15.27
N ALA A 66 -0.79 6.61 14.63
CA ALA A 66 -0.01 7.05 13.49
C ALA A 66 1.44 7.33 13.89
N GLU A 67 1.68 7.95 15.03
CA GLU A 67 3.02 8.14 15.60
C GLU A 67 3.71 6.81 15.85
N ARG A 68 3.02 5.88 16.52
CA ARG A 68 3.56 4.56 16.79
C ARG A 68 3.87 3.77 15.51
N LEU A 69 2.99 3.82 14.53
CA LEU A 69 3.21 3.19 13.22
C LEU A 69 4.45 3.77 12.53
N THR A 70 4.64 5.09 12.60
CA THR A 70 5.82 5.75 12.02
C THR A 70 7.11 5.28 12.68
N GLU A 71 7.14 5.14 14.00
CA GLU A 71 8.29 4.59 14.73
C GLU A 71 8.60 3.14 14.30
N ILE A 72 7.56 2.30 14.17
CA ILE A 72 7.70 0.91 13.74
C ILE A 72 8.26 0.83 12.33
N ILE A 73 7.72 1.60 11.39
CA ILE A 73 8.22 1.66 10.01
C ILE A 73 9.69 2.10 10.00
N GLY A 74 10.01 3.14 10.77
CA GLY A 74 11.40 3.59 10.93
C GLY A 74 12.31 2.46 11.43
N SER A 75 11.90 1.76 12.46
CA SER A 75 12.66 0.62 13.01
C SER A 75 12.81 -0.51 11.99
N LEU A 76 11.73 -0.90 11.31
CA LEU A 76 11.75 -2.01 10.36
C LEU A 76 12.68 -1.78 9.17
N PHE A 77 12.73 -0.55 8.65
CA PHE A 77 13.47 -0.26 7.42
C PHE A 77 14.85 0.37 7.63
N TYR A 78 15.11 1.01 8.77
CA TYR A 78 16.40 1.64 9.04
C TYR A 78 17.32 0.82 9.96
N ASP A 79 16.78 -0.10 10.76
CA ASP A 79 17.58 -1.03 11.55
C ASP A 79 18.08 -2.18 10.68
N PRO A 80 19.42 -2.42 10.59
CA PRO A 80 19.96 -3.46 9.74
C PRO A 80 19.49 -4.88 10.11
N ALA A 81 19.33 -5.19 11.41
CA ALA A 81 18.90 -6.49 11.86
C ALA A 81 17.43 -6.77 11.50
N ASN A 82 16.58 -5.73 11.60
CA ASN A 82 15.19 -5.84 11.16
C ASN A 82 15.08 -6.01 9.65
N ARG A 83 15.88 -5.30 8.87
CA ARG A 83 15.91 -5.48 7.40
C ARG A 83 16.33 -6.90 7.01
N GLU A 84 17.41 -7.42 7.60
CA GLU A 84 17.87 -8.79 7.34
C GLU A 84 16.76 -9.82 7.66
N ARG A 85 16.04 -9.61 8.76
CA ARG A 85 14.92 -10.46 9.15
C ARG A 85 13.78 -10.39 8.12
N LEU A 86 13.42 -9.19 7.65
CA LEU A 86 12.40 -9.00 6.62
C LEU A 86 12.84 -9.64 5.29
N GLU A 87 14.06 -9.40 4.85
CA GLU A 87 14.62 -9.99 3.63
C GLU A 87 14.65 -11.52 3.70
N SER A 88 15.05 -12.08 4.84
CA SER A 88 15.04 -13.52 5.06
C SER A 88 13.63 -14.12 4.97
N TYR A 89 12.62 -13.44 5.51
CA TYR A 89 11.25 -13.93 5.48
C TYR A 89 10.60 -13.74 4.10
N PHE A 90 10.71 -12.55 3.52
CA PHE A 90 9.99 -12.16 2.31
C PHE A 90 10.75 -12.44 1.01
N GLY A 91 12.04 -12.80 1.06
CA GLY A 91 12.86 -13.00 -0.14
C GLY A 91 12.40 -14.10 -1.11
N GLY A 92 11.53 -15.01 -0.64
CA GLY A 92 10.91 -16.04 -1.47
C GLY A 92 9.44 -15.80 -1.82
N ILE A 93 8.86 -14.69 -1.35
CA ILE A 93 7.45 -14.34 -1.58
C ILE A 93 7.29 -13.80 -3.00
N ARG A 94 6.29 -14.28 -3.70
CA ARG A 94 5.97 -13.89 -5.08
C ARG A 94 4.77 -12.94 -5.08
N GLU A 95 4.53 -12.31 -6.22
CA GLU A 95 3.39 -11.41 -6.40
C GLU A 95 2.05 -12.10 -6.11
N GLU A 96 1.89 -13.34 -6.55
CA GLU A 96 0.67 -14.11 -6.31
C GLU A 96 0.42 -14.31 -4.81
N ASP A 97 1.46 -14.55 -4.03
CA ASP A 97 1.37 -14.74 -2.58
C ASP A 97 0.92 -13.44 -1.88
N VAL A 98 1.37 -12.28 -2.39
CA VAL A 98 0.94 -10.96 -1.90
C VAL A 98 -0.53 -10.71 -2.20
N LEU A 99 -0.97 -11.00 -3.43
CA LEU A 99 -2.36 -10.82 -3.85
C LEU A 99 -3.29 -11.74 -3.05
N GLU A 100 -2.90 -12.99 -2.80
CA GLU A 100 -3.64 -13.91 -1.96
C GLU A 100 -3.74 -13.42 -0.51
N ALA A 101 -2.64 -12.94 0.06
CA ALA A 101 -2.62 -12.36 1.40
C ALA A 101 -3.55 -11.15 1.53
N LYS A 102 -3.55 -10.25 0.55
CA LYS A 102 -4.46 -9.10 0.49
C LYS A 102 -5.92 -9.55 0.42
N ALA A 103 -6.25 -10.49 -0.45
CA ALA A 103 -7.60 -11.03 -0.58
C ALA A 103 -8.06 -11.72 0.72
N ASN A 104 -7.18 -12.44 1.39
CA ASN A 104 -7.45 -13.08 2.66
C ASN A 104 -7.77 -12.05 3.76
N LEU A 105 -6.96 -10.99 3.87
CA LEU A 105 -7.18 -9.87 4.81
C LEU A 105 -8.51 -9.17 4.55
N GLN A 106 -8.83 -8.87 3.29
CA GLN A 106 -10.09 -8.22 2.90
C GLN A 106 -11.33 -9.06 3.23
N ALA A 107 -11.23 -10.39 3.04
CA ALA A 107 -12.37 -11.29 3.25
C ALA A 107 -12.57 -11.66 4.72
N ARG A 108 -11.52 -11.73 5.53
CA ARG A 108 -11.56 -12.30 6.88
C ARG A 108 -11.21 -11.33 8.01
N GLY A 109 -10.68 -10.14 7.69
CA GLY A 109 -10.29 -9.14 8.68
C GLY A 109 -9.38 -9.73 9.76
N HIS A 110 -9.77 -9.62 11.02
CA HIS A 110 -9.01 -10.14 12.17
C HIS A 110 -8.84 -11.67 12.20
N GLN A 111 -9.62 -12.41 11.44
CA GLN A 111 -9.50 -13.88 11.32
C GLN A 111 -8.61 -14.28 10.14
N ALA A 112 -7.97 -13.33 9.50
CA ALA A 112 -7.08 -13.59 8.39
C ALA A 112 -5.79 -14.25 8.83
N ALA A 113 -5.23 -15.05 7.93
CA ALA A 113 -3.93 -15.67 8.10
C ALA A 113 -3.05 -15.40 6.87
N PRO A 114 -2.61 -14.14 6.66
CA PRO A 114 -1.78 -13.79 5.51
C PRO A 114 -0.46 -14.56 5.57
N TYR A 115 -0.05 -15.10 4.43
CA TYR A 115 1.12 -15.98 4.31
C TYR A 115 1.09 -17.21 5.24
N GLY A 116 -0.12 -17.67 5.63
CA GLY A 116 -0.31 -18.81 6.50
C GLY A 116 -0.09 -18.55 8.00
N ASN A 117 0.17 -17.32 8.41
CA ASN A 117 0.41 -16.94 9.80
C ASN A 117 -0.74 -16.11 10.38
N SER A 118 -1.01 -16.29 11.68
CA SER A 118 -2.05 -15.52 12.39
C SER A 118 -1.67 -14.05 12.53
N LEU A 119 -2.65 -13.20 12.85
CA LEU A 119 -2.37 -11.78 13.10
C LEU A 119 -1.52 -11.57 14.34
N GLU A 120 -1.62 -12.42 15.37
CA GLU A 120 -0.75 -12.36 16.56
C GLU A 120 0.72 -12.56 16.15
N PHE A 121 0.99 -13.55 15.28
CA PHE A 121 2.34 -13.71 14.72
C PHE A 121 2.83 -12.43 14.05
N TRP A 122 1.99 -11.78 13.24
CA TRP A 122 2.37 -10.57 12.55
C TRP A 122 2.54 -9.38 13.49
N GLN A 123 1.71 -9.27 14.52
CA GLN A 123 1.87 -8.25 15.56
C GLN A 123 3.24 -8.36 16.23
N GLU A 124 3.62 -9.56 16.63
CA GLU A 124 4.92 -9.82 17.23
C GLU A 124 6.08 -9.63 16.23
N PHE A 125 5.95 -10.25 15.05
CA PHE A 125 7.00 -10.22 14.03
C PHE A 125 7.32 -8.80 13.54
N LEU A 126 6.31 -7.95 13.37
CA LEU A 126 6.47 -6.57 12.91
C LEU A 126 6.53 -5.54 14.05
N GLY A 127 6.30 -5.94 15.29
CA GLY A 127 6.25 -5.03 16.43
C GLY A 127 5.04 -4.10 16.41
N LEU A 128 3.90 -4.55 15.89
CA LEU A 128 2.69 -3.73 15.70
C LEU A 128 1.86 -3.54 16.97
N GLU A 129 2.41 -3.80 18.13
CA GLU A 129 1.73 -3.58 19.40
C GLU A 129 1.29 -2.12 19.54
N GLY A 130 0.03 -1.93 19.92
CA GLY A 130 -0.59 -0.60 20.08
C GLY A 130 -0.97 0.12 18.78
N VAL A 131 -0.77 -0.52 17.61
CA VAL A 131 -1.22 0.01 16.30
C VAL A 131 -2.54 -0.60 15.87
N LEU A 132 -2.65 -1.93 15.94
CA LEU A 132 -3.89 -2.61 15.58
C LEU A 132 -4.95 -2.40 16.65
N ALA A 133 -6.22 -2.30 16.23
CA ALA A 133 -7.34 -2.31 17.16
C ALA A 133 -7.43 -3.70 17.81
N ASP A 134 -7.64 -3.73 19.12
CA ASP A 134 -7.68 -4.98 19.88
C ASP A 134 -8.88 -5.84 19.45
N GLU A 135 -10.03 -5.22 19.13
CA GLU A 135 -11.22 -5.88 18.55
C GLU A 135 -12.15 -4.88 17.86
N PRO A 136 -13.00 -5.33 16.90
CA PRO A 136 -14.07 -4.50 16.37
C PRO A 136 -15.04 -4.12 17.52
N GLY A 137 -15.21 -2.82 17.74
CA GLY A 137 -16.08 -2.30 18.78
C GLY A 137 -15.42 -2.10 20.14
N ASP A 138 -14.07 -2.12 20.24
CA ASP A 138 -13.36 -1.69 21.44
C ASP A 138 -13.86 -0.28 21.87
N PRO A 139 -14.43 -0.13 23.09
CA PRO A 139 -14.95 1.15 23.56
C PRO A 139 -13.89 2.25 23.67
N LYS A 140 -12.60 1.93 23.65
CA LYS A 140 -11.49 2.87 23.52
C LYS A 140 -11.39 3.46 22.10
N HIS A 141 -12.00 2.82 21.15
CA HIS A 141 -12.02 3.21 19.74
C HIS A 141 -13.42 3.01 19.17
N PRO A 142 -14.41 3.85 19.58
CA PRO A 142 -15.74 3.78 19.03
C PRO A 142 -15.63 3.96 17.51
N ASP A 143 -16.24 3.05 16.77
CA ASP A 143 -16.32 3.11 15.31
C ASP A 143 -16.82 4.49 14.90
N VAL A 144 -15.96 5.30 14.32
CA VAL A 144 -16.24 6.68 13.88
C VAL A 144 -17.24 6.68 12.71
N PHE A 145 -17.61 5.51 12.20
CA PHE A 145 -18.42 5.29 11.01
C PHE A 145 -19.77 4.59 11.25
N GLN A 146 -20.24 4.47 12.49
CA GLN A 146 -21.63 4.14 12.71
C GLN A 146 -22.50 5.39 12.53
N LYS A 147 -22.86 5.66 11.27
CA LYS A 147 -24.01 6.47 10.90
C LYS A 147 -24.82 5.75 9.84
#